data_671ee3942079998ee5dde535f009582f
#
_entry.id   671ee3942079998ee5dde535f009582f
#
_cell.length_a   1.000
_cell.length_b   1.000
_cell.length_c   1.000
_cell.angle_alpha   90.00
_cell.angle_beta   90.00
_cell.angle_gamma   90.00
#
_symmetry.space_group_name_H-M   'P 1'
#
loop_
_entity.id
_entity.type
_entity.pdbx_description
1 polymer ?
#
loop_
_entity_poly.entity_id
_entity_poly.type
_entity_poly.pdbx_seq_one_letter_code
_entity_poly.pdbx_strand_id
1 'polypeptide(L)'
;WLGSWDVILELARFIESEFKRFVKSKDITISFGIALAKPSKPISYLAHETEHLLEESKDLNGKDAITLFGETVKWQSYNNIFKTLREEFEKIEEKDINTAFWYRLLDFCDMSKKAKEFPIENMWKSKLVYSFTRNMDKKYISLLNILNDSIEKYPKETKITICEFIYKRRD
;
A
#
# COMPACT_ATOMS: atom_id res chain seq x y z
N TRP A 1 -9.58 -16.79 -5.86
CA TRP A 1 -8.27 -17.46 -5.96
C TRP A 1 -7.60 -17.55 -4.59
N LEU A 2 -6.84 -18.63 -4.38
CA LEU A 2 -6.03 -18.85 -3.18
C LEU A 2 -4.58 -19.10 -3.62
N GLY A 3 -3.62 -18.53 -2.92
CA GLY A 3 -2.20 -18.70 -3.23
C GLY A 3 -1.29 -17.91 -2.28
N SER A 4 0.01 -17.91 -2.54
CA SER A 4 0.92 -17.05 -1.82
C SER A 4 0.58 -15.58 -2.09
N TRP A 5 0.78 -14.75 -1.08
CA TRP A 5 0.33 -13.36 -1.09
C TRP A 5 0.92 -12.54 -2.25
N ASP A 6 2.19 -12.76 -2.56
CA ASP A 6 2.94 -12.09 -3.63
C ASP A 6 2.41 -12.46 -5.02
N VAL A 7 2.19 -13.76 -5.27
CA VAL A 7 1.61 -14.27 -6.52
C VAL A 7 0.19 -13.75 -6.74
N ILE A 8 -0.64 -13.70 -5.69
CA ILE A 8 -2.01 -13.18 -5.79
C ILE A 8 -2.01 -11.67 -6.11
N LEU A 9 -1.09 -10.90 -5.53
CA LEU A 9 -0.97 -9.47 -5.82
C LEU A 9 -0.48 -9.21 -7.25
N GLU A 10 0.52 -9.94 -7.71
CA GLU A 10 0.99 -9.85 -9.10
C GLU A 10 -0.11 -10.25 -10.09
N LEU A 11 -0.85 -11.31 -9.80
CA LEU A 11 -2.00 -11.74 -10.58
C LEU A 11 -3.09 -10.65 -10.64
N ALA A 12 -3.40 -10.01 -9.52
CA ALA A 12 -4.41 -8.95 -9.47
C ALA A 12 -4.00 -7.75 -10.35
N ARG A 13 -2.74 -7.32 -10.28
CA ARG A 13 -2.20 -6.25 -11.16
C ARG A 13 -2.22 -6.66 -12.63
N PHE A 14 -1.84 -7.90 -12.92
CA PHE A 14 -1.87 -8.42 -14.29
C PHE A 14 -3.30 -8.44 -14.85
N ILE A 15 -4.26 -8.97 -14.10
CA ILE A 15 -5.68 -9.02 -14.52
C ILE A 15 -6.21 -7.60 -14.72
N GLU A 16 -5.93 -6.67 -13.82
CA GLU A 16 -6.37 -5.27 -13.93
C GLU A 16 -5.84 -4.62 -15.23
N SER A 17 -4.56 -4.78 -15.50
CA SER A 17 -3.92 -4.21 -16.69
C SER A 17 -4.47 -4.83 -17.99
N GLU A 18 -4.60 -6.15 -18.06
CA GLU A 18 -5.14 -6.84 -19.23
C GLU A 18 -6.64 -6.56 -19.42
N PHE A 19 -7.40 -6.45 -18.34
CA PHE A 19 -8.80 -6.10 -18.40
C PHE A 19 -8.99 -4.70 -19.00
N LYS A 20 -8.23 -3.69 -18.55
CA LYS A 20 -8.26 -2.34 -19.13
C LYS A 20 -7.89 -2.32 -20.61
N ARG A 21 -6.91 -3.15 -20.98
CA ARG A 21 -6.50 -3.27 -22.39
C ARG A 21 -7.58 -3.91 -23.27
N PHE A 22 -8.29 -4.91 -22.74
CA PHE A 22 -9.33 -5.64 -23.44
C PHE A 22 -10.60 -4.80 -23.61
N VAL A 23 -11.11 -4.20 -22.53
CA VAL A 23 -12.41 -3.53 -22.50
C VAL A 23 -12.44 -2.24 -23.30
N LYS A 24 -11.33 -1.51 -23.40
CA LYS A 24 -11.20 -0.20 -24.11
C LYS A 24 -12.21 0.88 -23.69
N SER A 25 -13.17 0.58 -22.79
CA SER A 25 -14.15 1.52 -22.24
C SER A 25 -13.72 1.99 -20.86
N LYS A 26 -13.88 3.27 -20.57
CA LYS A 26 -13.61 3.84 -19.25
C LYS A 26 -14.71 3.58 -18.23
N ASP A 27 -15.90 3.19 -18.70
CA ASP A 27 -17.08 2.99 -17.85
C ASP A 27 -17.14 1.58 -17.24
N ILE A 28 -16.38 0.63 -17.83
CA ILE A 28 -16.34 -0.74 -17.35
C ILE A 28 -15.01 -0.94 -16.62
N THR A 29 -15.09 -1.17 -15.32
CA THR A 29 -13.95 -1.29 -14.42
C THR A 29 -13.98 -2.59 -13.65
N ILE A 30 -12.82 -2.99 -13.10
CA ILE A 30 -12.70 -4.17 -12.25
C ILE A 30 -12.18 -3.76 -10.86
N SER A 31 -12.84 -4.28 -9.82
CA SER A 31 -12.44 -4.07 -8.43
C SER A 31 -12.00 -5.37 -7.78
N PHE A 32 -11.11 -5.28 -6.78
CA PHE A 32 -10.57 -6.43 -6.07
C PHE A 32 -10.66 -6.25 -4.56
N GLY A 33 -10.97 -7.35 -3.88
CA GLY A 33 -10.77 -7.50 -2.44
C GLY A 33 -9.76 -8.60 -2.18
N ILE A 34 -8.71 -8.34 -1.41
CA ILE A 34 -7.66 -9.31 -1.11
C ILE A 34 -7.50 -9.43 0.40
N ALA A 35 -7.83 -10.61 0.92
CA ALA A 35 -7.63 -10.95 2.32
C ALA A 35 -6.30 -11.67 2.53
N LEU A 36 -5.53 -11.24 3.52
CA LEU A 36 -4.35 -11.96 4.00
C LEU A 36 -4.68 -12.72 5.26
N ALA A 37 -4.44 -14.01 5.24
CA ALA A 37 -4.76 -14.87 6.37
C ALA A 37 -3.67 -15.88 6.66
N LYS A 38 -3.62 -16.31 7.93
CA LYS A 38 -2.77 -17.44 8.32
C LYS A 38 -3.35 -18.75 7.73
N PRO A 39 -2.51 -19.74 7.40
CA PRO A 39 -2.95 -21.03 6.83
C PRO A 39 -4.00 -21.79 7.66
N SER A 40 -4.10 -21.48 8.96
CA SER A 40 -5.05 -22.12 9.88
C SER A 40 -6.49 -21.59 9.81
N LYS A 41 -6.75 -20.55 9.00
CA LYS A 41 -8.10 -19.98 8.90
C LYS A 41 -9.00 -20.82 8.02
N PRO A 42 -10.27 -21.08 8.42
CA PRO A 42 -11.24 -21.81 7.59
C PRO A 42 -11.51 -21.09 6.26
N ILE A 43 -11.68 -21.85 5.19
CA ILE A 43 -11.95 -21.31 3.84
C ILE A 43 -13.26 -20.49 3.82
N SER A 44 -14.29 -20.93 4.55
CA SER A 44 -15.54 -20.19 4.66
C SER A 44 -15.36 -18.80 5.25
N TYR A 45 -14.50 -18.67 6.27
CA TYR A 45 -14.14 -17.36 6.84
C TYR A 45 -13.44 -16.48 5.80
N LEU A 46 -12.47 -17.05 5.07
CA LEU A 46 -11.75 -16.33 4.03
C LEU A 46 -12.67 -15.85 2.90
N ALA A 47 -13.64 -16.65 2.52
CA ALA A 47 -14.62 -16.28 1.50
C ALA A 47 -15.44 -15.06 1.94
N HIS A 48 -15.99 -15.08 3.15
CA HIS A 48 -16.73 -13.95 3.72
C HIS A 48 -15.88 -12.66 3.84
N GLU A 49 -14.65 -12.79 4.35
CA GLU A 49 -13.76 -11.65 4.48
C GLU A 49 -13.40 -11.05 3.12
N THR A 50 -13.10 -11.90 2.13
CA THR A 50 -12.78 -11.44 0.77
C THR A 50 -13.98 -10.78 0.09
N GLU A 51 -15.19 -11.30 0.31
CA GLU A 51 -16.43 -10.68 -0.19
C GLU A 51 -16.63 -9.30 0.40
N HIS A 52 -16.48 -9.16 1.72
CA HIS A 52 -16.57 -7.86 2.39
C HIS A 52 -15.56 -6.84 1.81
N LEU A 53 -14.29 -7.23 1.67
CA LEU A 53 -13.26 -6.36 1.09
C LEU A 53 -13.56 -5.99 -0.38
N LEU A 54 -14.19 -6.90 -1.13
CA LEU A 54 -14.62 -6.61 -2.50
C LEU A 54 -15.77 -5.59 -2.52
N GLU A 55 -16.75 -5.70 -1.61
CA GLU A 55 -17.83 -4.73 -1.49
C GLU A 55 -17.26 -3.33 -1.12
N GLU A 56 -16.34 -3.23 -0.17
CA GLU A 56 -15.65 -1.97 0.13
C GLU A 56 -14.99 -1.34 -1.11
N SER A 57 -14.37 -2.18 -1.97
CA SER A 57 -13.78 -1.70 -3.23
C SER A 57 -14.84 -1.20 -4.22
N LYS A 58 -16.01 -1.81 -4.26
CA LYS A 58 -17.12 -1.42 -5.14
C LYS A 58 -17.85 -0.17 -4.64
N ASP A 59 -17.87 0.06 -3.33
CA ASP A 59 -18.51 1.22 -2.70
C ASP A 59 -17.71 2.51 -2.93
N LEU A 60 -16.43 2.40 -3.26
CA LEU A 60 -15.64 3.57 -3.60
C LEU A 60 -16.18 4.22 -4.90
N ASN A 61 -16.49 5.51 -4.82
CA ASN A 61 -17.08 6.24 -5.96
C ASN A 61 -16.30 6.00 -7.27
N GLY A 62 -17.03 5.55 -8.30
CA GLY A 62 -16.47 5.18 -9.61
C GLY A 62 -15.77 3.82 -9.62
N LYS A 63 -15.89 2.99 -8.57
CA LYS A 63 -15.29 1.64 -8.49
C LYS A 63 -13.81 1.67 -8.89
N ASP A 64 -13.30 0.73 -9.71
CA ASP A 64 -11.89 0.69 -10.17
C ASP A 64 -10.89 0.75 -9.00
N ALA A 65 -11.12 -0.10 -8.01
CA ALA A 65 -10.44 -0.03 -6.73
C ALA A 65 -9.94 -1.39 -6.24
N ILE A 66 -9.03 -1.35 -5.30
CA ILE A 66 -8.53 -2.52 -4.57
C ILE A 66 -8.61 -2.26 -3.06
N THR A 67 -9.09 -3.26 -2.32
CA THR A 67 -9.02 -3.29 -0.85
C THR A 67 -8.00 -4.33 -0.42
N LEU A 68 -6.98 -3.86 0.29
CA LEU A 68 -5.83 -4.66 0.72
C LEU A 68 -5.20 -4.04 1.97
N PHE A 69 -4.73 -4.85 2.93
CA PHE A 69 -4.13 -4.41 4.20
C PHE A 69 -4.99 -3.41 4.99
N GLY A 70 -6.33 -3.55 4.90
CA GLY A 70 -7.28 -2.67 5.58
C GLY A 70 -7.43 -1.28 4.97
N GLU A 71 -6.97 -1.09 3.74
CA GLU A 71 -7.11 0.18 3.01
C GLU A 71 -7.77 -0.06 1.66
N THR A 72 -8.73 0.81 1.31
CA THR A 72 -9.38 0.82 0.00
C THR A 72 -8.89 2.01 -0.82
N VAL A 73 -8.36 1.74 -2.02
CA VAL A 73 -7.72 2.74 -2.88
C VAL A 73 -8.06 2.50 -4.35
N LYS A 74 -7.95 3.56 -5.17
CA LYS A 74 -8.09 3.44 -6.63
C LYS A 74 -6.87 2.76 -7.24
N TRP A 75 -7.08 1.91 -8.24
CA TRP A 75 -6.00 1.26 -8.97
C TRP A 75 -5.00 2.25 -9.56
N GLN A 76 -5.47 3.34 -10.14
CA GLN A 76 -4.60 4.33 -10.77
C GLN A 76 -3.65 4.97 -9.77
N SER A 77 -4.15 5.46 -8.63
CA SER A 77 -3.32 6.10 -7.60
C SER A 77 -2.37 5.08 -6.95
N TYR A 78 -2.87 3.88 -6.66
CA TYR A 78 -2.06 2.80 -6.11
C TYR A 78 -0.90 2.40 -7.04
N ASN A 79 -1.17 2.13 -8.32
CA ASN A 79 -0.13 1.74 -9.27
C ASN A 79 0.95 2.82 -9.45
N ASN A 80 0.56 4.11 -9.44
CA ASN A 80 1.50 5.21 -9.53
C ASN A 80 2.42 5.29 -8.30
N ILE A 81 1.86 5.24 -7.10
CA ILE A 81 2.62 5.29 -5.85
C ILE A 81 3.48 4.04 -5.69
N PHE A 82 2.92 2.85 -5.99
CA PHE A 82 3.65 1.59 -5.94
C PHE A 82 4.88 1.62 -6.84
N LYS A 83 4.76 2.06 -8.10
CA LYS A 83 5.89 2.15 -9.02
C LYS A 83 6.96 3.10 -8.49
N THR A 84 6.58 4.30 -8.08
CA THR A 84 7.50 5.33 -7.59
C THR A 84 8.26 4.86 -6.34
N LEU A 85 7.56 4.31 -5.36
CA LEU A 85 8.19 3.87 -4.11
C LEU A 85 9.02 2.59 -4.30
N ARG A 86 8.55 1.65 -5.14
CA ARG A 86 9.30 0.44 -5.44
C ARG A 86 10.67 0.74 -6.05
N GLU A 87 10.73 1.65 -7.02
CA GLU A 87 11.99 2.07 -7.65
C GLU A 87 12.98 2.65 -6.62
N GLU A 88 12.49 3.36 -5.61
CA GLU A 88 13.34 3.89 -4.54
C GLU A 88 13.72 2.83 -3.49
N PHE A 89 12.79 1.95 -3.14
CA PHE A 89 13.05 0.89 -2.16
C PHE A 89 14.06 -0.15 -2.69
N GLU A 90 14.05 -0.44 -3.99
CA GLU A 90 15.01 -1.35 -4.63
C GLU A 90 16.45 -0.79 -4.65
N LYS A 91 16.63 0.52 -4.48
CA LYS A 91 17.97 1.14 -4.35
C LYS A 91 18.58 0.99 -2.96
N ILE A 92 17.79 0.59 -1.95
CA ILE A 92 18.26 0.51 -0.57
C ILE A 92 19.05 -0.78 -0.38
N GLU A 93 20.31 -0.65 0.04
CA GLU A 93 21.14 -1.80 0.36
C GLU A 93 20.58 -2.56 1.58
N GLU A 94 20.66 -3.87 1.55
CA GLU A 94 20.08 -4.73 2.60
C GLU A 94 20.57 -4.41 4.00
N LYS A 95 21.86 -4.08 4.14
CA LYS A 95 22.50 -3.68 5.42
C LYS A 95 21.94 -2.36 6.00
N ASP A 96 21.37 -1.50 5.14
CA ASP A 96 20.87 -0.16 5.53
C ASP A 96 19.39 -0.21 5.94
N ILE A 97 18.79 -1.41 5.95
CA ILE A 97 17.39 -1.57 6.23
C ILE A 97 17.16 -1.78 7.72
N ASN A 98 16.49 -0.81 8.32
CA ASN A 98 16.04 -0.88 9.69
C ASN A 98 14.55 -1.23 9.75
N THR A 99 14.22 -2.45 10.15
CA THR A 99 12.84 -2.95 10.25
C THR A 99 11.95 -2.04 11.09
N ALA A 100 12.45 -1.51 12.19
CA ALA A 100 11.69 -0.61 13.05
C ALA A 100 11.33 0.71 12.36
N PHE A 101 12.18 1.19 11.44
CA PHE A 101 11.87 2.36 10.65
C PHE A 101 10.68 2.13 9.72
N TRP A 102 10.62 0.98 9.05
CA TRP A 102 9.51 0.64 8.15
C TRP A 102 8.17 0.56 8.85
N TYR A 103 8.13 -0.03 10.05
CA TYR A 103 6.89 -0.05 10.85
C TYR A 103 6.45 1.36 11.29
N ARG A 104 7.40 2.25 11.63
CA ARG A 104 7.06 3.65 11.93
C ARG A 104 6.48 4.41 10.73
N LEU A 105 6.88 4.07 9.51
CA LEU A 105 6.25 4.66 8.32
C LEU A 105 4.76 4.35 8.23
N LEU A 106 4.33 3.15 8.66
CA LEU A 106 2.91 2.80 8.73
C LEU A 106 2.17 3.71 9.73
N ASP A 107 2.77 3.97 10.90
CA ASP A 107 2.21 4.89 11.87
C ASP A 107 2.10 6.32 11.31
N PHE A 108 3.09 6.77 10.54
CA PHE A 108 3.06 8.10 9.90
C PHE A 108 1.97 8.20 8.83
N CYS A 109 1.70 7.13 8.08
CA CYS A 109 0.56 7.07 7.17
C CYS A 109 -0.77 7.22 7.92
N ASP A 110 -0.91 6.53 9.06
CA ASP A 110 -2.13 6.60 9.89
C ASP A 110 -2.29 7.97 10.54
N MET A 111 -1.21 8.59 11.02
CA MET A 111 -1.21 9.97 11.51
C MET A 111 -1.62 10.96 10.41
N SER A 112 -1.05 10.84 9.20
CA SER A 112 -1.39 11.71 8.07
C SER A 112 -2.87 11.65 7.70
N LYS A 113 -3.49 10.45 7.75
CA LYS A 113 -4.95 10.30 7.53
C LYS A 113 -5.75 11.07 8.58
N LYS A 114 -5.34 10.99 9.85
CA LYS A 114 -6.00 11.65 10.98
C LYS A 114 -5.74 13.16 11.04
N ALA A 115 -4.66 13.64 10.43
CA ALA A 115 -4.28 15.04 10.46
C ALA A 115 -5.32 16.00 9.85
N LYS A 116 -6.23 15.48 9.01
CA LYS A 116 -7.36 16.24 8.45
C LYS A 116 -8.38 16.63 9.54
N GLU A 117 -8.56 15.78 10.54
CA GLU A 117 -9.50 15.98 11.66
C GLU A 117 -8.79 16.52 12.90
N PHE A 118 -7.55 16.08 13.13
CA PHE A 118 -6.74 16.40 14.31
C PHE A 118 -5.43 17.05 13.89
N PRO A 119 -5.32 18.40 13.88
CA PRO A 119 -4.13 19.11 13.43
C PRO A 119 -2.83 18.72 14.16
N ILE A 120 -2.91 18.23 15.41
CA ILE A 120 -1.74 17.75 16.17
C ILE A 120 -1.05 16.58 15.47
N GLU A 121 -1.78 15.79 14.71
CA GLU A 121 -1.26 14.65 13.96
C GLU A 121 -0.31 15.08 12.84
N ASN A 122 -0.30 16.35 12.39
CA ASN A 122 0.69 16.87 11.44
C ASN A 122 2.14 16.79 11.97
N MET A 123 2.33 16.49 13.27
CA MET A 123 3.65 16.17 13.83
C MET A 123 4.32 14.97 13.12
N TRP A 124 3.58 14.18 12.36
CA TRP A 124 4.16 13.07 11.60
C TRP A 124 5.29 13.54 10.67
N LYS A 125 5.21 14.74 10.09
CA LYS A 125 6.24 15.30 9.21
C LYS A 125 7.58 15.43 9.94
N SER A 126 7.57 16.06 11.11
CA SER A 126 8.79 16.22 11.93
C SER A 126 9.31 14.88 12.43
N LYS A 127 8.41 13.98 12.82
CA LYS A 127 8.77 12.62 13.24
C LYS A 127 9.38 11.80 12.10
N LEU A 128 8.87 11.95 10.87
CA LEU A 128 9.43 11.29 9.69
C LEU A 128 10.86 11.75 9.44
N VAL A 129 11.10 13.07 9.40
CA VAL A 129 12.44 13.64 9.21
C VAL A 129 13.41 13.16 10.30
N TYR A 130 12.99 13.22 11.55
CA TYR A 130 13.82 12.75 12.68
C TYR A 130 14.12 11.26 12.59
N SER A 131 13.08 10.44 12.33
CA SER A 131 13.24 8.99 12.23
C SER A 131 14.11 8.59 11.03
N PHE A 132 13.97 9.27 9.91
CA PHE A 132 14.79 9.06 8.72
C PHE A 132 16.26 9.36 9.00
N THR A 133 16.55 10.57 9.53
CA THR A 133 17.93 11.02 9.81
C THR A 133 18.67 10.10 10.78
N ARG A 134 17.93 9.45 11.68
CA ARG A 134 18.51 8.55 12.68
C ARG A 134 18.73 7.12 12.15
N ASN A 135 17.95 6.65 11.20
CA ASN A 135 17.88 5.24 10.80
C ASN A 135 18.34 4.98 9.36
N MET A 136 18.49 6.03 8.54
CA MET A 136 18.84 5.91 7.12
C MET A 136 20.10 6.71 6.80
N ASP A 137 20.89 6.22 5.86
CA ASP A 137 22.05 6.94 5.36
C ASP A 137 21.62 8.18 4.56
N LYS A 138 22.45 9.24 4.60
CA LYS A 138 22.22 10.48 3.86
C LYS A 138 22.14 10.31 2.36
N LYS A 139 22.74 9.25 1.81
CA LYS A 139 22.65 8.91 0.38
C LYS A 139 21.21 8.68 -0.10
N TYR A 140 20.29 8.37 0.81
CA TYR A 140 18.86 8.13 0.51
C TYR A 140 17.96 9.34 0.74
N ILE A 141 18.51 10.55 0.81
CA ILE A 141 17.72 11.77 1.09
C ILE A 141 16.59 12.03 0.07
N SER A 142 16.75 11.57 -1.17
CA SER A 142 15.69 11.61 -2.18
C SER A 142 14.46 10.83 -1.75
N LEU A 143 14.65 9.67 -1.12
CA LEU A 143 13.57 8.86 -0.58
C LEU A 143 12.78 9.59 0.50
N LEU A 144 13.44 10.38 1.36
CA LEU A 144 12.74 11.17 2.38
C LEU A 144 11.72 12.13 1.76
N ASN A 145 12.11 12.83 0.68
CA ASN A 145 11.22 13.77 -0.01
C ASN A 145 10.03 13.03 -0.65
N ILE A 146 10.31 11.90 -1.30
CA ILE A 146 9.28 11.08 -1.94
C ILE A 146 8.31 10.51 -0.88
N LEU A 147 8.82 10.01 0.25
CA LEU A 147 8.00 9.52 1.35
C LEU A 147 7.13 10.62 1.95
N ASN A 148 7.70 11.82 2.18
CA ASN A 148 6.94 12.94 2.69
C ASN A 148 5.77 13.30 1.76
N ASP A 149 6.03 13.45 0.47
CA ASP A 149 5.00 13.78 -0.53
C ASP A 149 3.95 12.66 -0.67
N SER A 150 4.40 11.41 -0.69
CA SER A 150 3.51 10.24 -0.84
C SER A 150 2.61 10.07 0.39
N ILE A 151 3.16 10.19 1.60
CA ILE A 151 2.38 10.09 2.85
C ILE A 151 1.40 11.26 2.98
N GLU A 152 1.76 12.46 2.54
CA GLU A 152 0.87 13.62 2.61
C GLU A 152 -0.31 13.50 1.66
N LYS A 153 -0.06 13.13 0.41
CA LYS A 153 -1.07 13.13 -0.66
C LYS A 153 -1.84 11.81 -0.77
N TYR A 154 -1.14 10.71 -0.53
CA TYR A 154 -1.61 9.33 -0.79
C TYR A 154 -1.28 8.39 0.37
N PRO A 155 -1.71 8.69 1.62
CA PRO A 155 -1.32 7.91 2.79
C PRO A 155 -1.77 6.45 2.75
N LYS A 156 -2.92 6.15 2.16
CA LYS A 156 -3.46 4.79 2.03
C LYS A 156 -2.64 3.96 1.04
N GLU A 157 -2.39 4.48 -0.15
CA GLU A 157 -1.60 3.84 -1.20
C GLU A 157 -0.15 3.61 -0.73
N THR A 158 0.41 4.61 -0.06
CA THR A 158 1.75 4.52 0.55
C THR A 158 1.81 3.43 1.61
N LYS A 159 0.78 3.34 2.47
CA LYS A 159 0.69 2.30 3.50
C LYS A 159 0.66 0.90 2.88
N ILE A 160 -0.16 0.67 1.85
CA ILE A 160 -0.22 -0.61 1.14
C ILE A 160 1.16 -0.97 0.59
N THR A 161 1.82 -0.04 -0.09
CA THR A 161 3.15 -0.27 -0.71
C THR A 161 4.21 -0.61 0.35
N ILE A 162 4.20 0.07 1.49
CA ILE A 162 5.12 -0.23 2.60
C ILE A 162 4.82 -1.61 3.20
N CYS A 163 3.55 -1.98 3.36
CA CYS A 163 3.17 -3.31 3.82
C CYS A 163 3.70 -4.40 2.89
N GLU A 164 3.53 -4.26 1.57
CA GLU A 164 4.08 -5.20 0.59
C GLU A 164 5.61 -5.34 0.72
N PHE A 165 6.31 -4.21 0.87
CA PHE A 165 7.76 -4.21 1.04
C PHE A 165 8.19 -4.95 2.32
N ILE A 166 7.48 -4.71 3.44
CA ILE A 166 7.74 -5.41 4.71
C ILE A 166 7.49 -6.92 4.56
N TYR A 167 6.36 -7.31 3.95
CA TYR A 167 6.02 -8.73 3.76
C TYR A 167 7.05 -9.45 2.88
N LYS A 168 7.44 -8.86 1.75
CA LYS A 168 8.44 -9.41 0.83
C LYS A 168 9.80 -9.69 1.48
N ARG A 169 10.09 -9.06 2.60
CA ARG A 169 11.35 -9.24 3.34
C ARG A 169 11.26 -10.20 4.52
N ARG A 170 10.05 -10.65 4.85
CA ARG A 170 9.82 -11.62 5.93
C ARG A 170 9.88 -13.06 5.44
N ASP A 171 9.69 -13.25 4.15
CA ASP A 171 9.78 -14.53 3.45
C ASP A 171 11.20 -14.72 2.89
#